data_3a438d8475001dcc6964ecc33cfafbdf
#
_entry.id   3a438d8475001dcc6964ecc33cfafbdf
#
_cell.length_a   1.000
_cell.length_b   1.000
_cell.length_c   1.000
_cell.angle_alpha   90.00
_cell.angle_beta   90.00
_cell.angle_gamma   90.00
#
_symmetry.space_group_name_H-M   'P 1'
#
loop_
_entity.id
_entity.type
_entity.pdbx_description
1 polymer ?
#
loop_
_entity_poly.entity_id
_entity_poly.type
_entity_poly.pdbx_seq_one_letter_code
_entity_poly.pdbx_strand_id
1 'polypeptide(L)'
;GVDVGMVQVGNETTAKIAGISGWDGMSKVFSAGSKAIREVLPEAKVVIHFTNPEKAGTYATYAKQLSNHNVDYDVFASSYYPFWHGTTENLTSVLKNVASTYKKDVMVAETSWAYTLDDGDDDSNTVPSKVTADNLKKYDISPQGQADEIRAVAEAVNNIGDNDGDGENDGLGVFYWEPAWVPVGTGGKDNAELVDTWNKYGGGWATEAAGEYDP
;
A
#
# COMPACT_ATOMS: atom_id res chain seq x y z
N GLY A 1 -19.02 -15.24 -11.40
CA GLY A 1 -18.22 -14.03 -11.40
C GLY A 1 -17.84 -13.61 -10.00
N VAL A 2 -16.82 -12.79 -9.89
CA VAL A 2 -16.43 -12.14 -8.63
C VAL A 2 -17.05 -10.75 -8.63
N ASP A 3 -17.63 -10.33 -7.51
CA ASP A 3 -18.07 -8.96 -7.30
C ASP A 3 -16.84 -8.11 -6.95
N VAL A 4 -16.43 -7.22 -7.87
CA VAL A 4 -15.21 -6.41 -7.75
C VAL A 4 -15.60 -5.01 -7.27
N GLY A 5 -15.30 -4.69 -6.02
CA GLY A 5 -15.60 -3.38 -5.44
C GLY A 5 -14.63 -2.27 -5.84
N MET A 6 -13.36 -2.60 -6.09
CA MET A 6 -12.31 -1.61 -6.43
C MET A 6 -11.31 -2.20 -7.41
N VAL A 7 -10.72 -1.34 -8.26
CA VAL A 7 -9.60 -1.69 -9.14
C VAL A 7 -8.51 -0.63 -9.03
N GLN A 8 -7.31 -1.06 -8.66
CA GLN A 8 -6.15 -0.19 -8.54
C GLN A 8 -5.39 -0.10 -9.86
N VAL A 9 -5.18 1.12 -10.36
CA VAL A 9 -4.43 1.40 -11.59
C VAL A 9 -2.97 1.65 -11.25
N GLY A 10 -2.16 0.60 -11.36
CA GLY A 10 -0.75 0.62 -11.00
C GLY A 10 -0.50 0.43 -9.50
N ASN A 11 0.76 0.22 -9.12
CA ASN A 11 1.21 0.05 -7.75
C ASN A 11 2.30 1.06 -7.43
N GLU A 12 2.16 1.80 -6.30
CA GLU A 12 3.13 2.80 -5.83
C GLU A 12 3.65 3.74 -6.93
N THR A 13 2.74 4.33 -7.67
CA THR A 13 3.02 5.08 -8.91
C THR A 13 3.65 6.46 -8.67
N THR A 14 4.41 6.61 -7.58
CA THR A 14 5.02 7.88 -7.14
C THR A 14 5.95 8.51 -8.20
N ALA A 15 6.72 7.70 -8.92
CA ALA A 15 7.69 8.18 -9.91
C ALA A 15 7.34 7.80 -11.35
N LYS A 16 6.65 6.68 -11.55
CA LYS A 16 6.34 6.12 -12.86
C LYS A 16 5.18 5.13 -12.79
N ILE A 17 4.52 4.91 -13.92
CA ILE A 17 3.55 3.83 -14.13
C ILE A 17 3.81 3.18 -15.50
N ALA A 18 3.85 1.84 -15.56
CA ALA A 18 4.13 1.07 -16.78
C ALA A 18 5.38 1.56 -17.55
N GLY A 19 6.43 1.94 -16.82
CA GLY A 19 7.67 2.48 -17.40
C GLY A 19 7.60 3.95 -17.84
N ILE A 20 6.43 4.58 -17.77
CA ILE A 20 6.22 5.99 -18.14
C ILE A 20 6.41 6.88 -16.92
N SER A 21 7.26 7.90 -17.04
CA SER A 21 7.49 8.94 -16.03
C SER A 21 6.96 10.30 -16.49
N GLY A 22 6.81 11.23 -15.52
CA GLY A 22 6.30 12.57 -15.79
C GLY A 22 4.77 12.62 -15.93
N TRP A 23 4.16 13.67 -15.38
CA TRP A 23 2.72 13.77 -15.22
C TRP A 23 1.92 13.76 -16.53
N ASP A 24 2.46 14.34 -17.59
CA ASP A 24 1.81 14.32 -18.94
C ASP A 24 1.68 12.89 -19.50
N GLY A 25 2.63 12.02 -19.17
CA GLY A 25 2.61 10.62 -19.59
C GLY A 25 1.80 9.75 -18.62
N MET A 26 2.09 9.86 -17.32
CA MET A 26 1.45 9.07 -16.27
C MET A 26 -0.07 9.30 -16.25
N SER A 27 -0.53 10.54 -16.38
CA SER A 27 -1.96 10.87 -16.39
C SER A 27 -2.71 10.21 -17.55
N LYS A 28 -2.07 10.04 -18.71
CA LYS A 28 -2.65 9.30 -19.84
C LYS A 28 -2.83 7.82 -19.52
N VAL A 29 -1.87 7.21 -18.81
CA VAL A 29 -1.97 5.82 -18.39
C VAL A 29 -3.08 5.67 -17.34
N PHE A 30 -3.12 6.54 -16.32
CA PHE A 30 -4.20 6.54 -15.33
C PHE A 30 -5.57 6.69 -15.98
N SER A 31 -5.73 7.65 -16.89
CA SER A 31 -7.00 7.90 -17.57
C SER A 31 -7.41 6.72 -18.48
N ALA A 32 -6.48 6.05 -19.12
CA ALA A 32 -6.77 4.87 -19.93
C ALA A 32 -7.22 3.69 -19.06
N GLY A 33 -6.54 3.47 -17.91
CA GLY A 33 -6.93 2.44 -16.93
C GLY A 33 -8.32 2.73 -16.35
N SER A 34 -8.56 3.95 -15.89
CA SER A 34 -9.85 4.38 -15.38
C SER A 34 -10.97 4.16 -16.41
N LYS A 35 -10.77 4.60 -17.63
CA LYS A 35 -11.75 4.42 -18.71
C LYS A 35 -12.10 2.94 -18.91
N ALA A 36 -11.09 2.06 -18.96
CA ALA A 36 -11.30 0.62 -19.12
C ALA A 36 -12.11 0.02 -17.95
N ILE A 37 -11.83 0.46 -16.71
CA ILE A 37 -12.58 0.03 -15.53
C ILE A 37 -14.04 0.49 -15.63
N ARG A 38 -14.30 1.77 -15.93
CA ARG A 38 -15.66 2.29 -16.09
C ARG A 38 -16.46 1.58 -17.18
N GLU A 39 -15.80 1.14 -18.25
CA GLU A 39 -16.45 0.41 -19.35
C GLU A 39 -16.83 -1.03 -18.96
N VAL A 40 -16.03 -1.71 -18.13
CA VAL A 40 -16.21 -3.13 -17.83
C VAL A 40 -16.85 -3.37 -16.46
N LEU A 41 -16.54 -2.52 -15.48
CA LEU A 41 -16.94 -2.59 -14.08
C LEU A 41 -17.42 -1.21 -13.60
N PRO A 42 -18.56 -0.71 -14.11
CA PRO A 42 -18.99 0.68 -13.87
C PRO A 42 -19.23 1.02 -12.40
N GLU A 43 -19.54 0.03 -11.57
CA GLU A 43 -19.77 0.22 -10.12
C GLU A 43 -18.49 0.11 -9.28
N ALA A 44 -17.38 -0.37 -9.85
CA ALA A 44 -16.13 -0.50 -9.09
C ALA A 44 -15.45 0.86 -8.93
N LYS A 45 -14.93 1.14 -7.73
CA LYS A 45 -14.11 2.33 -7.48
C LYS A 45 -12.75 2.22 -8.18
N VAL A 46 -12.32 3.30 -8.81
CA VAL A 46 -10.99 3.43 -9.42
C VAL A 46 -10.02 3.97 -8.38
N VAL A 47 -8.96 3.21 -8.10
CA VAL A 47 -7.95 3.54 -7.09
C VAL A 47 -6.63 3.95 -7.76
N ILE A 48 -6.03 5.05 -7.31
CA ILE A 48 -4.66 5.47 -7.67
C ILE A 48 -3.79 5.39 -6.40
N HIS A 49 -2.66 4.71 -6.50
CA HIS A 49 -1.82 4.34 -5.36
C HIS A 49 -0.45 5.00 -5.40
N PHE A 50 -0.07 5.62 -4.29
CA PHE A 50 1.22 6.27 -4.06
C PHE A 50 1.87 5.78 -2.77
N THR A 51 3.16 6.08 -2.60
CA THR A 51 3.93 5.78 -1.39
C THR A 51 4.71 7.00 -0.90
N ASN A 52 5.34 6.89 0.27
CA ASN A 52 6.12 7.93 0.95
C ASN A 52 5.27 9.10 1.48
N PRO A 53 4.24 8.86 2.31
CA PRO A 53 3.43 9.91 2.93
C PRO A 53 4.22 10.83 3.87
N GLU A 54 5.40 10.40 4.35
CA GLU A 54 6.30 11.18 5.20
C GLU A 54 6.97 12.35 4.46
N LYS A 55 7.05 12.30 3.14
CA LYS A 55 7.66 13.36 2.33
C LYS A 55 6.72 14.56 2.24
N ALA A 56 7.06 15.62 2.92
CA ALA A 56 6.23 16.81 3.06
C ALA A 56 5.74 17.36 1.71
N GLY A 57 4.42 17.58 1.58
CA GLY A 57 3.78 18.18 0.42
C GLY A 57 3.66 17.30 -0.82
N THR A 58 4.18 16.06 -0.81
CA THR A 58 4.15 15.18 -1.98
C THR A 58 2.73 14.76 -2.34
N TYR A 59 1.92 14.32 -1.37
CA TYR A 59 0.55 13.90 -1.61
C TYR A 59 -0.35 15.03 -2.10
N ALA A 60 -0.21 16.23 -1.52
CA ALA A 60 -0.90 17.42 -2.02
C ALA A 60 -0.50 17.72 -3.49
N THR A 61 0.78 17.53 -3.82
CA THR A 61 1.27 17.70 -5.20
C THR A 61 0.69 16.65 -6.14
N TYR A 62 0.67 15.36 -5.73
CA TYR A 62 0.15 14.28 -6.57
C TYR A 62 -1.35 14.44 -6.83
N ALA A 63 -2.13 14.71 -5.79
CA ALA A 63 -3.55 14.98 -5.93
C ALA A 63 -3.84 16.20 -6.83
N LYS A 64 -3.04 17.26 -6.68
CA LYS A 64 -3.12 18.42 -7.58
C LYS A 64 -2.80 18.06 -9.04
N GLN A 65 -1.81 17.23 -9.28
CA GLN A 65 -1.47 16.80 -10.64
C GLN A 65 -2.56 15.93 -11.26
N LEU A 66 -3.13 14.98 -10.49
CA LEU A 66 -4.28 14.19 -10.95
C LEU A 66 -5.45 15.10 -11.34
N SER A 67 -5.76 16.11 -10.52
CA SER A 67 -6.80 17.10 -10.79
C SER A 67 -6.51 17.95 -12.02
N ASN A 68 -5.28 18.48 -12.15
CA ASN A 68 -4.90 19.33 -13.28
C ASN A 68 -4.97 18.59 -14.63
N HIS A 69 -4.76 17.28 -14.62
CA HIS A 69 -4.84 16.44 -15.82
C HIS A 69 -6.22 15.78 -16.00
N ASN A 70 -7.20 16.15 -15.18
CA ASN A 70 -8.57 15.60 -15.20
C ASN A 70 -8.60 14.07 -15.18
N VAL A 71 -7.74 13.45 -14.36
CA VAL A 71 -7.77 11.99 -14.15
C VAL A 71 -9.04 11.64 -13.39
N ASP A 72 -9.86 10.77 -13.96
CA ASP A 72 -11.04 10.23 -13.30
C ASP A 72 -10.62 9.10 -12.35
N TYR A 73 -10.81 9.30 -11.04
CA TYR A 73 -10.58 8.29 -10.00
C TYR A 73 -11.46 8.60 -8.79
N ASP A 74 -11.69 7.58 -7.97
CA ASP A 74 -12.52 7.69 -6.76
C ASP A 74 -11.66 7.74 -5.50
N VAL A 75 -10.61 6.90 -5.43
CA VAL A 75 -9.84 6.66 -4.21
C VAL A 75 -8.37 7.01 -4.41
N PHE A 76 -7.82 7.83 -3.49
CA PHE A 76 -6.39 8.09 -3.35
C PHE A 76 -5.82 7.15 -2.28
N ALA A 77 -4.99 6.20 -2.68
CA ALA A 77 -4.44 5.18 -1.79
C ALA A 77 -2.98 5.43 -1.43
N SER A 78 -2.58 5.00 -0.25
CA SER A 78 -1.24 5.13 0.30
C SER A 78 -0.69 3.79 0.76
N SER A 79 0.58 3.47 0.48
CA SER A 79 1.32 2.56 1.33
C SER A 79 1.67 3.27 2.64
N TYR A 80 1.60 2.54 3.75
CA TYR A 80 2.07 3.03 5.03
C TYR A 80 2.72 1.90 5.81
N TYR A 81 4.04 1.98 5.95
CA TYR A 81 4.83 1.07 6.76
C TYR A 81 5.48 1.86 7.89
N PRO A 82 5.21 1.55 9.17
CA PRO A 82 5.69 2.34 10.31
C PRO A 82 7.20 2.51 10.36
N PHE A 83 7.93 1.56 9.78
CA PHE A 83 9.38 1.55 9.72
C PHE A 83 9.98 2.46 8.62
N TRP A 84 9.16 3.01 7.71
CA TRP A 84 9.60 3.93 6.64
C TRP A 84 8.84 5.25 6.62
N HIS A 85 7.55 5.24 6.93
CA HIS A 85 6.63 6.28 6.50
C HIS A 85 6.17 7.24 7.61
N GLY A 86 6.97 7.31 8.70
CA GLY A 86 6.73 8.27 9.77
C GLY A 86 5.56 7.90 10.69
N THR A 87 4.80 8.89 11.14
CA THR A 87 3.76 8.69 12.16
C THR A 87 2.36 8.56 11.56
N THR A 88 1.47 7.89 12.29
CA THR A 88 0.03 7.78 11.95
C THR A 88 -0.67 9.14 11.93
N GLU A 89 -0.24 10.09 12.78
CA GLU A 89 -0.75 11.44 12.78
C GLU A 89 -0.45 12.19 11.48
N ASN A 90 0.79 12.01 10.96
CA ASN A 90 1.15 12.55 9.66
C ASN A 90 0.34 11.88 8.54
N LEU A 91 0.19 10.56 8.56
CA LEU A 91 -0.62 9.80 7.61
C LEU A 91 -2.06 10.36 7.56
N THR A 92 -2.72 10.46 8.72
CA THR A 92 -4.07 11.07 8.81
C THR A 92 -4.08 12.48 8.22
N SER A 93 -3.11 13.31 8.56
CA SER A 93 -3.05 14.71 8.10
C SER A 93 -2.94 14.82 6.59
N VAL A 94 -2.04 14.05 5.95
CA VAL A 94 -1.83 14.13 4.50
C VAL A 94 -2.99 13.54 3.71
N LEU A 95 -3.59 12.43 4.17
CA LEU A 95 -4.76 11.83 3.54
C LEU A 95 -6.01 12.71 3.70
N LYS A 96 -6.24 13.24 4.91
CA LYS A 96 -7.35 14.19 5.16
C LYS A 96 -7.24 15.45 4.30
N ASN A 97 -6.02 15.94 4.05
CA ASN A 97 -5.81 17.06 3.14
C ASN A 97 -6.26 16.72 1.70
N VAL A 98 -5.96 15.50 1.22
CA VAL A 98 -6.41 15.05 -0.11
C VAL A 98 -7.93 14.93 -0.13
N ALA A 99 -8.53 14.24 0.85
CA ALA A 99 -9.99 14.05 0.93
C ALA A 99 -10.72 15.38 0.94
N SER A 100 -10.36 16.28 1.85
CA SER A 100 -11.04 17.58 1.99
C SER A 100 -10.88 18.51 0.79
N THR A 101 -9.70 18.49 0.13
CA THR A 101 -9.39 19.41 -0.98
C THR A 101 -9.97 18.93 -2.31
N TYR A 102 -9.92 17.63 -2.58
CA TYR A 102 -10.28 17.05 -3.87
C TYR A 102 -11.56 16.23 -3.86
N LYS A 103 -12.20 16.10 -2.68
CA LYS A 103 -13.43 15.31 -2.51
C LYS A 103 -13.26 13.89 -3.04
N LYS A 104 -12.26 13.21 -2.47
CA LYS A 104 -11.89 11.84 -2.83
C LYS A 104 -11.84 10.98 -1.59
N ASP A 105 -12.32 9.76 -1.73
CA ASP A 105 -12.03 8.75 -0.72
C ASP A 105 -10.52 8.51 -0.62
N VAL A 106 -10.08 8.05 0.54
CA VAL A 106 -8.69 7.71 0.79
C VAL A 106 -8.57 6.38 1.53
N MET A 107 -7.44 5.70 1.40
CA MET A 107 -7.22 4.43 2.09
C MET A 107 -5.74 4.14 2.25
N VAL A 108 -5.42 3.17 3.11
CA VAL A 108 -4.11 2.53 3.14
C VAL A 108 -4.19 1.23 2.34
N ALA A 109 -3.48 1.19 1.21
CA ALA A 109 -3.45 0.01 0.33
C ALA A 109 -2.46 -1.05 0.81
N GLU A 110 -1.46 -0.66 1.60
CA GLU A 110 -0.45 -1.57 2.13
C GLU A 110 0.00 -1.11 3.51
N THR A 111 0.05 -2.04 4.45
CA THR A 111 0.75 -1.92 5.74
C THR A 111 1.13 -3.29 6.25
N SER A 112 2.21 -3.40 7.03
CA SER A 112 2.58 -4.63 7.72
C SER A 112 3.42 -4.36 8.96
N TRP A 113 3.46 -5.34 9.85
CA TRP A 113 4.32 -5.37 11.02
C TRP A 113 4.68 -6.80 11.39
N ALA A 114 5.92 -7.06 11.76
CA ALA A 114 6.37 -8.38 12.15
C ALA A 114 5.86 -8.78 13.54
N TYR A 115 5.52 -10.04 13.71
CA TYR A 115 5.18 -10.61 15.03
C TYR A 115 6.35 -11.33 15.69
N THR A 116 7.42 -11.62 14.94
CA THR A 116 8.67 -12.25 15.38
C THR A 116 9.85 -11.68 14.60
N LEU A 117 11.04 -11.83 15.13
CA LEU A 117 12.32 -11.58 14.42
C LEU A 117 12.99 -12.88 13.97
N ASP A 118 12.33 -14.01 14.16
CA ASP A 118 12.84 -15.29 13.69
C ASP A 118 12.86 -15.29 12.16
N ASP A 119 14.02 -15.62 11.60
CA ASP A 119 14.21 -15.79 10.18
C ASP A 119 13.86 -17.23 9.81
N GLY A 120 12.90 -17.40 8.90
CA GLY A 120 12.41 -18.71 8.49
C GLY A 120 13.07 -19.25 7.22
N ASP A 121 13.87 -18.47 6.51
CA ASP A 121 14.36 -18.83 5.17
C ASP A 121 15.79 -18.41 4.82
N ASP A 122 16.55 -17.81 5.73
CA ASP A 122 17.91 -17.30 5.53
C ASP A 122 18.00 -16.01 4.67
N ASP A 123 16.89 -15.42 4.26
CA ASP A 123 16.85 -14.09 3.65
C ASP A 123 16.49 -13.04 4.71
N SER A 124 17.04 -11.83 4.60
CA SER A 124 16.89 -10.81 5.64
C SER A 124 15.48 -10.20 5.62
N ASN A 125 14.75 -10.35 6.72
CA ASN A 125 13.44 -9.71 6.89
C ASN A 125 13.55 -8.18 6.94
N THR A 126 12.55 -7.48 6.42
CA THR A 126 12.55 -6.02 6.33
C THR A 126 12.52 -5.34 7.69
N VAL A 127 11.62 -5.77 8.59
CA VAL A 127 11.41 -5.13 9.90
C VAL A 127 12.65 -5.25 10.81
N PRO A 128 13.29 -6.43 10.98
CA PRO A 128 14.46 -6.58 11.84
C PRO A 128 15.60 -5.61 11.55
N SER A 129 15.82 -5.32 10.29
CA SER A 129 16.90 -4.38 9.88
C SER A 129 16.60 -2.92 10.28
N LYS A 130 15.36 -2.59 10.66
CA LYS A 130 14.86 -1.24 10.97
C LYS A 130 14.48 -1.02 12.43
N VAL A 131 14.38 -2.05 13.25
CA VAL A 131 13.90 -2.00 14.66
C VAL A 131 14.73 -1.08 15.57
N THR A 132 15.95 -0.74 15.19
CA THR A 132 16.81 0.17 15.96
C THR A 132 16.44 1.65 15.80
N ALA A 133 15.64 2.04 14.85
CA ALA A 133 15.19 3.42 14.67
C ALA A 133 14.16 3.80 15.75
N ASP A 134 14.19 5.05 16.24
CA ASP A 134 13.31 5.48 17.35
C ASP A 134 11.82 5.44 16.99
N ASN A 135 11.49 5.66 15.73
CA ASN A 135 10.12 5.56 15.22
C ASN A 135 9.58 4.13 15.22
N LEU A 136 10.44 3.11 15.32
CA LEU A 136 10.07 1.69 15.29
C LEU A 136 9.85 1.09 16.68
N LYS A 137 10.18 1.82 17.75
CA LYS A 137 9.90 1.42 19.13
C LYS A 137 8.43 1.56 19.53
N LYS A 138 7.57 1.97 18.60
CA LYS A 138 6.16 2.25 18.88
C LYS A 138 5.34 0.98 19.12
N TYR A 139 5.71 -0.11 18.47
CA TYR A 139 5.04 -1.41 18.61
C TYR A 139 6.07 -2.49 18.94
N ASP A 140 5.71 -3.40 19.85
CA ASP A 140 6.53 -4.57 20.15
C ASP A 140 6.57 -5.53 18.95
N ILE A 141 7.67 -6.24 18.79
CA ILE A 141 7.73 -7.38 17.87
C ILE A 141 7.09 -8.57 18.56
N SER A 142 5.80 -8.71 18.37
CA SER A 142 4.96 -9.74 18.99
C SER A 142 3.60 -9.79 18.28
N PRO A 143 2.81 -10.86 18.45
CA PRO A 143 1.44 -10.89 17.95
C PRO A 143 0.58 -9.71 18.45
N GLN A 144 0.81 -9.25 19.69
CA GLN A 144 0.11 -8.09 20.22
C GLN A 144 0.58 -6.79 19.55
N GLY A 145 1.88 -6.61 19.35
CA GLY A 145 2.42 -5.43 18.65
C GLY A 145 1.96 -5.33 17.20
N GLN A 146 1.86 -6.46 16.50
CA GLN A 146 1.26 -6.52 15.16
C GLN A 146 -0.22 -6.11 15.18
N ALA A 147 -0.99 -6.60 16.16
CA ALA A 147 -2.39 -6.20 16.31
C ALA A 147 -2.55 -4.72 16.68
N ASP A 148 -1.64 -4.17 17.47
CA ASP A 148 -1.66 -2.76 17.88
C ASP A 148 -1.29 -1.84 16.71
N GLU A 149 -0.35 -2.26 15.85
CA GLU A 149 -0.02 -1.53 14.62
C GLU A 149 -1.23 -1.46 13.68
N ILE A 150 -1.82 -2.60 13.34
CA ILE A 150 -2.99 -2.66 12.45
C ILE A 150 -4.13 -1.79 12.99
N ARG A 151 -4.38 -1.83 14.30
CA ARG A 151 -5.39 -0.99 14.93
C ARG A 151 -5.07 0.49 14.82
N ALA A 152 -3.81 0.88 15.05
CA ALA A 152 -3.39 2.28 14.96
C ALA A 152 -3.51 2.83 13.53
N VAL A 153 -3.18 2.02 12.51
CA VAL A 153 -3.36 2.43 11.10
C VAL A 153 -4.84 2.51 10.75
N ALA A 154 -5.66 1.56 11.18
CA ALA A 154 -7.10 1.61 10.98
C ALA A 154 -7.74 2.84 11.65
N GLU A 155 -7.31 3.19 12.87
CA GLU A 155 -7.74 4.41 13.57
C GLU A 155 -7.30 5.67 12.82
N ALA A 156 -6.08 5.69 12.28
CA ALA A 156 -5.57 6.82 11.49
C ALA A 156 -6.44 7.09 10.26
N VAL A 157 -6.86 6.03 9.56
CA VAL A 157 -7.76 6.12 8.41
C VAL A 157 -9.18 6.51 8.85
N ASN A 158 -9.70 5.91 9.92
CA ASN A 158 -11.03 6.25 10.44
C ASN A 158 -11.13 7.71 10.92
N ASN A 159 -10.05 8.29 11.43
CA ASN A 159 -10.00 9.68 11.89
C ASN A 159 -10.00 10.73 10.76
N ILE A 160 -10.02 10.31 9.52
CA ILE A 160 -10.18 11.20 8.36
C ILE A 160 -11.57 11.85 8.38
N GLY A 161 -12.60 11.07 8.67
CA GLY A 161 -13.98 11.53 8.79
C GLY A 161 -14.60 11.95 7.47
N ASP A 162 -15.82 12.45 7.53
CA ASP A 162 -16.54 13.03 6.39
C ASP A 162 -15.98 14.43 6.06
N ASN A 163 -15.46 14.62 4.88
CA ASN A 163 -14.89 15.88 4.40
C ASN A 163 -15.60 16.43 3.15
N ASP A 164 -16.46 15.64 2.51
CA ASP A 164 -17.24 16.08 1.36
C ASP A 164 -18.69 16.41 1.71
N GLY A 165 -19.17 15.94 2.85
CA GLY A 165 -20.48 16.27 3.41
C GLY A 165 -21.59 15.32 3.00
N ASP A 166 -21.24 14.12 2.54
CA ASP A 166 -22.23 13.10 2.16
C ASP A 166 -22.73 12.25 3.35
N GLY A 167 -22.11 12.37 4.51
CA GLY A 167 -22.44 11.68 5.76
C GLY A 167 -21.67 10.38 5.96
N GLU A 168 -20.78 10.01 5.03
CA GLU A 168 -19.91 8.84 5.14
C GLU A 168 -18.46 9.26 5.48
N ASN A 169 -17.66 8.30 5.90
CA ASN A 169 -16.25 8.55 6.19
C ASN A 169 -15.44 8.37 4.90
N ASP A 170 -14.70 9.40 4.50
CA ASP A 170 -13.82 9.35 3.33
C ASP A 170 -12.64 8.37 3.52
N GLY A 171 -12.33 7.97 4.75
CA GLY A 171 -11.34 6.96 5.07
C GLY A 171 -11.91 5.55 4.95
N LEU A 172 -11.66 4.85 3.85
CA LEU A 172 -12.33 3.58 3.53
C LEU A 172 -11.80 2.39 4.32
N GLY A 173 -10.51 2.36 4.68
CA GLY A 173 -9.92 1.24 5.40
C GLY A 173 -8.47 0.95 5.04
N VAL A 174 -8.05 -0.28 5.37
CA VAL A 174 -6.66 -0.74 5.30
C VAL A 174 -6.59 -2.12 4.68
N PHE A 175 -5.61 -2.36 3.80
CA PHE A 175 -5.19 -3.68 3.37
C PHE A 175 -3.88 -4.04 4.06
N TYR A 176 -3.83 -5.22 4.66
CA TYR A 176 -2.60 -5.77 5.23
C TYR A 176 -1.81 -6.47 4.12
N TRP A 177 -0.52 -6.10 4.01
CA TRP A 177 0.34 -6.61 2.95
C TRP A 177 0.91 -7.98 3.34
N GLU A 178 0.73 -8.95 2.47
CA GLU A 178 1.32 -10.31 2.54
C GLU A 178 1.18 -11.00 3.92
N PRO A 179 -0.05 -11.19 4.44
CA PRO A 179 -0.24 -11.73 5.79
C PRO A 179 0.10 -13.22 5.92
N ALA A 180 0.33 -13.91 4.83
CA ALA A 180 0.54 -15.35 4.75
C ALA A 180 1.83 -15.70 4.00
N TRP A 181 2.87 -14.91 4.21
CA TRP A 181 4.19 -15.20 3.66
C TRP A 181 4.79 -16.41 4.38
N VAL A 182 4.92 -17.54 3.70
CA VAL A 182 5.36 -18.81 4.27
C VAL A 182 6.63 -19.26 3.56
N PRO A 183 7.72 -19.48 4.29
CA PRO A 183 8.97 -20.02 3.72
C PRO A 183 8.74 -21.34 2.97
N VAL A 184 9.43 -21.52 1.86
CA VAL A 184 9.36 -22.75 1.05
C VAL A 184 10.22 -23.84 1.72
N GLY A 185 9.64 -24.52 2.69
CA GLY A 185 10.29 -25.59 3.45
C GLY A 185 11.00 -25.13 4.72
N THR A 186 11.52 -26.05 5.49
CA THR A 186 12.26 -25.78 6.72
C THR A 186 13.65 -25.28 6.34
N GLY A 187 13.94 -24.02 6.63
CA GLY A 187 15.21 -23.40 6.25
C GLY A 187 15.28 -23.00 4.76
N GLY A 188 14.14 -22.69 4.14
CA GLY A 188 14.03 -22.13 2.79
C GLY A 188 14.80 -22.88 1.70
N LYS A 189 16.06 -22.54 1.52
CA LYS A 189 16.96 -23.09 0.49
C LYS A 189 17.26 -24.58 0.62
N ASP A 190 16.98 -25.20 1.75
CA ASP A 190 17.34 -26.61 2.04
C ASP A 190 16.35 -27.62 1.47
N ASN A 191 15.20 -27.19 0.95
CA ASN A 191 14.24 -28.08 0.33
C ASN A 191 14.23 -27.91 -1.20
N ALA A 192 15.23 -28.54 -1.86
CA ALA A 192 15.42 -28.42 -3.31
C ALA A 192 14.17 -28.75 -4.14
N GLU A 193 13.34 -29.70 -3.71
CA GLU A 193 12.12 -30.09 -4.43
C GLU A 193 11.06 -28.96 -4.37
N LEU A 194 10.90 -28.30 -3.23
CA LEU A 194 9.97 -27.19 -3.09
C LEU A 194 10.49 -25.94 -3.80
N VAL A 195 11.80 -25.66 -3.72
CA VAL A 195 12.45 -24.57 -4.48
C VAL A 195 12.31 -24.79 -5.99
N ASP A 196 12.54 -26.03 -6.48
CA ASP A 196 12.33 -26.35 -7.89
C ASP A 196 10.86 -26.19 -8.32
N THR A 197 9.93 -26.56 -7.45
CA THR A 197 8.49 -26.37 -7.68
C THR A 197 8.13 -24.89 -7.71
N TRP A 198 8.66 -24.09 -6.79
CA TRP A 198 8.48 -22.64 -6.76
C TRP A 198 9.05 -21.98 -8.02
N ASN A 199 10.29 -22.33 -8.39
CA ASN A 199 10.93 -21.79 -9.59
C ASN A 199 10.16 -22.13 -10.88
N LYS A 200 9.48 -23.27 -10.91
CA LYS A 200 8.72 -23.72 -12.08
C LYS A 200 7.32 -23.11 -12.18
N TYR A 201 6.65 -22.88 -11.06
CA TYR A 201 5.24 -22.49 -11.01
C TYR A 201 4.96 -21.17 -10.30
N GLY A 202 5.93 -20.62 -9.61
CA GLY A 202 5.82 -19.34 -8.88
C GLY A 202 5.80 -18.13 -9.81
N GLY A 203 5.45 -16.99 -9.28
CA GLY A 203 5.46 -15.74 -10.01
C GLY A 203 6.89 -15.24 -10.25
N GLY A 204 7.31 -15.10 -11.50
CA GLY A 204 8.68 -14.83 -11.93
C GLY A 204 9.51 -13.86 -11.07
N TRP A 205 9.04 -12.63 -10.83
CA TRP A 205 9.76 -11.65 -10.00
C TRP A 205 9.81 -12.05 -8.51
N ALA A 206 8.78 -12.73 -8.01
CA ALA A 206 8.72 -13.15 -6.61
C ALA A 206 9.79 -14.22 -6.29
N THR A 207 10.27 -14.95 -7.29
CA THR A 207 11.36 -15.92 -7.11
C THR A 207 12.67 -15.24 -6.69
N GLU A 208 12.90 -14.00 -7.13
CA GLU A 208 14.12 -13.23 -6.83
C GLU A 208 13.93 -12.30 -5.62
N ALA A 209 12.71 -11.80 -5.40
CA ALA A 209 12.43 -10.74 -4.44
C ALA A 209 11.67 -11.22 -3.18
N ALA A 210 11.19 -12.46 -3.15
CA ALA A 210 10.36 -12.95 -2.05
C ALA A 210 11.06 -12.85 -0.69
N GLY A 211 12.33 -13.20 -0.60
CA GLY A 211 13.12 -13.09 0.62
C GLY A 211 13.63 -11.68 0.94
N GLU A 212 13.58 -10.73 -0.01
CA GLU A 212 14.05 -9.36 0.22
C GLU A 212 13.01 -8.50 0.96
N TYR A 213 11.72 -8.79 0.78
CA TYR A 213 10.62 -7.97 1.26
C TYR A 213 9.68 -8.65 2.24
N ASP A 214 9.99 -9.85 2.70
CA ASP A 214 9.18 -10.47 3.73
C ASP A 214 9.27 -9.71 5.07
N PRO A 215 8.18 -9.62 5.82
CA PRO A 215 8.09 -8.85 7.06
C PRO A 215 8.76 -9.51 8.26
#